data_0685035208d5edd33aec0e42e990791e
#
_entry.id   0685035208d5edd33aec0e42e990791e
#
_cell.length_a   1.000
_cell.length_b   1.000
_cell.length_c   1.000
_cell.angle_alpha   90.00
_cell.angle_beta   90.00
_cell.angle_gamma   90.00
#
_symmetry.space_group_name_H-M   'P 1'
#
loop_
_entity.id
_entity.type
_entity.pdbx_description
1 polymer ?
#
loop_
_entity_poly.entity_id
_entity_poly.type
_entity_poly.pdbx_seq_one_letter_code
_entity_poly.pdbx_strand_id
1 'polypeptide(L)'
;KYYQEVYSLTKNELELLIADIGLMKIYQRTALNKEFYDYRNSAVRRMKRIAEDNNLFVDRHERMRLTYARSEFYIVSAIYYYYLQQRPEALASINEVPENEELATDTNQLLYYHYIKGSASLCEGETPDERRLREFDELYTTWKLASRKGYLYFEGNGIQGLANLMASPDNYDFYQGRRTHALKQFGEPVDSLLPMRLGQQALEKFRQYNDIYQIAGAYVSIGKYLNAHGEYEQALDTLKRALECVNDHHRRFY
;
A
#
# COMPACT_ATOMS: atom_id res chain seq x y z
N LYS A 1 4.77 2.80 23.62
CA LYS A 1 5.32 2.30 24.88
C LYS A 1 6.43 1.27 24.62
N TYR A 2 6.15 0.07 24.07
CA TYR A 2 7.16 -1.00 23.90
C TYR A 2 8.40 -0.56 23.11
N TYR A 3 8.24 0.09 21.95
CA TYR A 3 9.39 0.56 21.16
C TYR A 3 10.24 1.61 21.91
N GLN A 4 9.63 2.44 22.78
CA GLN A 4 10.36 3.40 23.60
C GLN A 4 11.16 2.72 24.73
N GLU A 5 10.69 1.62 25.25
CA GLU A 5 11.40 0.84 26.27
C GLU A 5 12.70 0.23 25.72
N VAL A 6 12.75 -0.13 24.42
CA VAL A 6 13.96 -0.67 23.76
C VAL A 6 15.19 0.22 23.97
N TYR A 7 15.02 1.56 23.92
CA TYR A 7 16.16 2.50 24.10
C TYR A 7 16.82 2.43 25.47
N SER A 8 16.10 1.95 26.49
CA SER A 8 16.65 1.73 27.84
C SER A 8 17.27 0.35 28.02
N LEU A 9 16.90 -0.62 27.16
CA LEU A 9 17.26 -2.03 27.31
C LEU A 9 18.48 -2.44 26.49
N THR A 10 18.78 -1.74 25.40
CA THR A 10 19.87 -2.13 24.50
C THR A 10 20.71 -0.95 24.01
N LYS A 11 21.94 -1.24 23.59
CA LYS A 11 22.82 -0.34 22.83
C LYS A 11 23.08 -0.87 21.42
N ASN A 12 22.45 -1.98 21.04
CA ASN A 12 22.60 -2.57 19.73
C ASN A 12 21.91 -1.69 18.68
N GLU A 13 22.68 -1.19 17.70
CA GLU A 13 22.19 -0.26 16.67
C GLU A 13 21.09 -0.89 15.79
N LEU A 14 21.10 -2.20 15.54
CA LEU A 14 20.06 -2.89 14.77
C LEU A 14 18.73 -2.96 15.55
N GLU A 15 18.77 -3.27 16.84
CA GLU A 15 17.57 -3.27 17.69
C GLU A 15 16.96 -1.86 17.79
N LEU A 16 17.82 -0.87 17.95
CA LEU A 16 17.39 0.53 17.99
C LEU A 16 16.85 1.01 16.63
N LEU A 17 17.41 0.55 15.50
CA LEU A 17 16.88 0.81 14.16
C LEU A 17 15.47 0.24 14.00
N ILE A 18 15.26 -1.01 14.41
CA ILE A 18 13.94 -1.67 14.37
C ILE A 18 12.92 -0.90 15.23
N ALA A 19 13.34 -0.41 16.39
CA ALA A 19 12.48 0.41 17.26
C ALA A 19 12.12 1.76 16.61
N ASP A 20 13.09 2.44 15.98
CA ASP A 20 12.85 3.68 15.22
C ASP A 20 11.80 3.46 14.13
N ILE A 21 11.93 2.38 13.33
CA ILE A 21 10.99 2.04 12.25
C ILE A 21 9.60 1.72 12.82
N GLY A 22 9.53 0.99 13.93
CA GLY A 22 8.27 0.73 14.62
C GLY A 22 7.55 2.00 15.06
N LEU A 23 8.28 2.99 15.55
CA LEU A 23 7.75 4.32 15.90
C LEU A 23 7.35 5.12 14.66
N MET A 24 8.13 5.08 13.58
CA MET A 24 7.73 5.68 12.29
C MET A 24 6.38 5.16 11.81
N LYS A 25 6.12 3.85 11.89
CA LYS A 25 4.83 3.25 11.53
C LYS A 25 3.66 3.82 12.34
N ILE A 26 3.87 4.02 13.65
CA ILE A 26 2.85 4.59 14.53
C ILE A 26 2.58 6.04 14.14
N TYR A 27 3.62 6.85 14.01
CA TYR A 27 3.49 8.28 13.75
C TYR A 27 2.98 8.58 12.34
N GLN A 28 3.33 7.73 11.36
CA GLN A 28 2.74 7.78 10.02
C GLN A 28 1.22 7.61 10.06
N ARG A 29 0.71 6.65 10.86
CA ARG A 29 -0.74 6.39 10.97
C ARG A 29 -1.49 7.44 11.80
N THR A 30 -0.81 8.10 12.72
CA THR A 30 -1.41 9.14 13.57
C THR A 30 -1.20 10.56 13.04
N ALA A 31 -0.59 10.70 11.85
CA ALA A 31 -0.27 11.98 11.20
C ALA A 31 0.59 12.92 12.08
N LEU A 32 1.40 12.37 12.99
CA LEU A 32 2.35 13.12 13.80
C LEU A 32 3.66 13.30 13.03
N ASN A 33 3.66 14.30 12.13
CA ASN A 33 4.72 14.50 11.14
C ASN A 33 6.08 14.79 11.76
N LYS A 34 6.14 15.61 12.80
CA LYS A 34 7.40 15.95 13.47
C LYS A 34 8.07 14.69 14.05
N GLU A 35 7.31 13.92 14.79
CA GLU A 35 7.76 12.67 15.40
C GLU A 35 8.18 11.65 14.35
N PHE A 36 7.44 11.54 13.25
CA PHE A 36 7.83 10.70 12.12
C PHE A 36 9.21 11.07 11.58
N TYR A 37 9.45 12.36 11.31
CA TYR A 37 10.74 12.83 10.80
C TYR A 37 11.87 12.66 11.82
N ASP A 38 11.62 12.87 13.10
CA ASP A 38 12.63 12.69 14.17
C ASP A 38 13.13 11.24 14.18
N TYR A 39 12.23 10.25 14.15
CA TYR A 39 12.59 8.83 14.12
C TYR A 39 13.14 8.39 12.76
N ARG A 40 12.63 8.92 11.66
CA ARG A 40 13.21 8.67 10.33
C ARG A 40 14.67 9.14 10.27
N ASN A 41 14.96 10.32 10.74
CA ASN A 41 16.34 10.84 10.79
C ASN A 41 17.22 10.03 11.75
N SER A 42 16.68 9.54 12.86
CA SER A 42 17.37 8.62 13.76
C SER A 42 17.71 7.31 13.04
N ALA A 43 16.76 6.69 12.36
CA ALA A 43 16.95 5.46 11.60
C ALA A 43 18.04 5.62 10.52
N VAL A 44 18.05 6.74 9.78
CA VAL A 44 19.08 7.04 8.78
C VAL A 44 20.47 7.09 9.42
N ARG A 45 20.62 7.78 10.55
CA ARG A 45 21.90 7.83 11.28
C ARG A 45 22.37 6.45 11.75
N ARG A 46 21.43 5.60 12.20
CA ARG A 46 21.75 4.22 12.62
C ARG A 46 22.16 3.36 11.45
N MET A 47 21.44 3.41 10.35
CA MET A 47 21.82 2.66 9.13
C MET A 47 23.22 3.04 8.66
N LYS A 48 23.60 4.34 8.77
CA LYS A 48 24.94 4.80 8.44
C LYS A 48 26.00 4.23 9.40
N ARG A 49 25.78 4.28 10.72
CA ARG A 49 26.69 3.68 11.71
C ARG A 49 26.86 2.18 11.51
N ILE A 50 25.75 1.48 11.25
CA ILE A 50 25.76 0.04 10.94
C ILE A 50 26.61 -0.24 9.70
N ALA A 51 26.51 0.60 8.66
CA ALA A 51 27.30 0.42 7.43
C ALA A 51 28.80 0.71 7.63
N GLU A 52 29.15 1.60 8.56
CA GLU A 52 30.54 1.95 8.90
C GLU A 52 31.22 0.91 9.82
N ASP A 53 30.44 0.09 10.53
CA ASP A 53 30.98 -0.93 11.44
C ASP A 53 31.15 -2.28 10.73
N ASN A 54 32.35 -2.52 10.23
CA ASN A 54 32.71 -3.75 9.52
C ASN A 54 32.62 -5.04 10.35
N ASN A 55 32.45 -4.95 11.68
CA ASN A 55 32.42 -6.11 12.60
C ASN A 55 31.00 -6.58 12.96
N LEU A 56 29.96 -5.80 12.59
CA LEU A 56 28.60 -6.03 13.05
C LEU A 56 27.90 -7.25 12.42
N PHE A 57 28.39 -7.78 11.29
CA PHE A 57 27.65 -8.79 10.54
C PHE A 57 28.46 -10.05 10.18
N VAL A 58 29.00 -10.71 11.20
CA VAL A 58 29.56 -12.06 11.05
C VAL A 58 28.45 -13.09 10.86
N ASP A 59 27.26 -12.86 11.46
CA ASP A 59 26.14 -13.80 11.40
C ASP A 59 25.18 -13.50 10.22
N ARG A 60 24.81 -14.57 9.50
CA ARG A 60 23.83 -14.54 8.42
C ARG A 60 22.46 -14.03 8.89
N HIS A 61 22.03 -14.40 10.08
CA HIS A 61 20.74 -14.03 10.65
C HIS A 61 20.66 -12.51 10.89
N GLU A 62 21.70 -11.90 11.43
CA GLU A 62 21.74 -10.45 11.64
C GLU A 62 21.75 -9.68 10.31
N ARG A 63 22.46 -10.18 9.29
CA ARG A 63 22.40 -9.59 7.94
C ARG A 63 20.98 -9.62 7.36
N MET A 64 20.27 -10.74 7.48
CA MET A 64 18.88 -10.85 7.05
C MET A 64 17.97 -9.87 7.80
N ARG A 65 18.13 -9.75 9.11
CA ARG A 65 17.37 -8.79 9.93
C ARG A 65 17.63 -7.34 9.51
N LEU A 66 18.88 -7.00 9.17
CA LEU A 66 19.21 -5.66 8.67
C LEU A 66 18.57 -5.40 7.30
N THR A 67 18.68 -6.34 6.37
CA THR A 67 18.04 -6.22 5.04
C THR A 67 16.53 -6.04 5.18
N TYR A 68 15.90 -6.84 6.05
CA TYR A 68 14.48 -6.70 6.38
C TYR A 68 14.16 -5.30 6.95
N ALA A 69 14.92 -4.84 7.94
CA ALA A 69 14.70 -3.53 8.56
C ALA A 69 14.88 -2.38 7.54
N ARG A 70 15.88 -2.47 6.65
CA ARG A 70 16.10 -1.48 5.59
C ARG A 70 14.91 -1.44 4.61
N SER A 71 14.45 -2.59 4.13
CA SER A 71 13.28 -2.67 3.25
C SER A 71 12.06 -2.06 3.92
N GLU A 72 11.82 -2.38 5.18
CA GLU A 72 10.71 -1.83 5.95
C GLU A 72 10.80 -0.32 6.16
N PHE A 73 11.99 0.21 6.43
CA PHE A 73 12.24 1.65 6.51
C PHE A 73 11.84 2.38 5.23
N TYR A 74 12.25 1.87 4.08
CA TYR A 74 11.95 2.48 2.80
C TYR A 74 10.47 2.34 2.41
N ILE A 75 9.84 1.20 2.68
CA ILE A 75 8.40 0.98 2.46
C ILE A 75 7.58 1.95 3.33
N VAL A 76 7.87 2.07 4.62
CA VAL A 76 7.17 2.99 5.53
C VAL A 76 7.37 4.44 5.12
N SER A 77 8.57 4.81 4.65
CA SER A 77 8.85 6.14 4.11
C SER A 77 8.05 6.40 2.82
N ALA A 78 8.00 5.45 1.89
CA ALA A 78 7.22 5.56 0.66
C ALA A 78 5.72 5.73 0.95
N ILE A 79 5.16 4.94 1.87
CA ILE A 79 3.76 5.06 2.30
C ILE A 79 3.49 6.45 2.88
N TYR A 80 4.36 6.94 3.76
CA TYR A 80 4.21 8.27 4.36
C TYR A 80 4.18 9.38 3.31
N TYR A 81 5.17 9.40 2.41
CA TYR A 81 5.24 10.38 1.34
C TYR A 81 4.08 10.27 0.34
N TYR A 82 3.62 9.04 0.05
CA TYR A 82 2.43 8.82 -0.78
C TYR A 82 1.19 9.50 -0.19
N TYR A 83 0.93 9.33 1.12
CA TYR A 83 -0.22 9.98 1.78
C TYR A 83 -0.08 11.50 1.87
N LEU A 84 1.13 12.03 1.91
CA LEU A 84 1.38 13.47 1.81
C LEU A 84 1.35 14.02 0.38
N GLN A 85 1.05 13.19 -0.61
CA GLN A 85 1.08 13.53 -2.05
C GLN A 85 2.48 13.95 -2.55
N GLN A 86 3.53 13.58 -1.85
CA GLN A 86 4.93 13.83 -2.19
C GLN A 86 5.45 12.66 -3.04
N ARG A 87 5.06 12.64 -4.32
CA ARG A 87 5.37 11.52 -5.24
C ARG A 87 6.86 11.31 -5.49
N PRO A 88 7.69 12.36 -5.72
CA PRO A 88 9.13 12.16 -5.92
C PRO A 88 9.80 11.47 -4.73
N GLU A 89 9.47 11.88 -3.51
CA GLU A 89 10.03 11.31 -2.29
C GLU A 89 9.53 9.86 -2.05
N ALA A 90 8.26 9.60 -2.39
CA ALA A 90 7.72 8.25 -2.33
C ALA A 90 8.42 7.34 -3.35
N LEU A 91 8.61 7.81 -4.59
CA LEU A 91 9.35 7.09 -5.63
C LEU A 91 10.80 6.83 -5.21
N ALA A 92 11.52 7.85 -4.76
CA ALA A 92 12.89 7.70 -4.28
C ALA A 92 12.98 6.66 -3.16
N SER A 93 12.02 6.66 -2.22
CA SER A 93 12.00 5.68 -1.14
C SER A 93 11.72 4.26 -1.64
N ILE A 94 10.74 4.05 -2.52
CA ILE A 94 10.38 2.70 -2.97
C ILE A 94 11.46 2.07 -3.85
N ASN A 95 12.21 2.88 -4.61
CA ASN A 95 13.30 2.42 -5.46
C ASN A 95 14.54 1.95 -4.66
N GLU A 96 14.66 2.33 -3.39
CA GLU A 96 15.69 1.82 -2.49
C GLU A 96 15.36 0.44 -1.90
N VAL A 97 14.13 -0.06 -2.09
CA VAL A 97 13.76 -1.40 -1.63
C VAL A 97 14.39 -2.42 -2.57
N PRO A 98 15.24 -3.33 -2.05
CA PRO A 98 15.88 -4.32 -2.91
C PRO A 98 14.85 -5.35 -3.42
N GLU A 99 14.73 -5.46 -4.74
CA GLU A 99 13.97 -6.53 -5.40
C GLU A 99 14.81 -7.81 -5.40
N ASN A 100 15.01 -8.41 -4.24
CA ASN A 100 15.84 -9.60 -4.09
C ASN A 100 15.05 -10.75 -3.44
N GLU A 101 15.66 -11.93 -3.38
CA GLU A 101 15.09 -13.12 -2.76
C GLU A 101 14.71 -12.90 -1.29
N GLU A 102 15.38 -11.99 -0.59
CA GLU A 102 15.15 -11.70 0.82
C GLU A 102 13.83 -10.92 1.02
N LEU A 103 13.47 -9.98 0.14
CA LEU A 103 12.15 -9.35 0.15
C LEU A 103 11.04 -10.39 -0.10
N ALA A 104 11.28 -11.34 -0.99
CA ALA A 104 10.32 -12.40 -1.31
C ALA A 104 10.02 -13.34 -0.12
N THR A 105 10.84 -13.36 0.92
CA THR A 105 10.60 -14.18 2.12
C THR A 105 9.56 -13.58 3.06
N ASP A 106 9.35 -12.25 3.04
CA ASP A 106 8.31 -11.60 3.82
C ASP A 106 7.12 -11.16 2.95
N THR A 107 6.07 -11.95 3.03
CA THR A 107 4.84 -11.71 2.25
C THR A 107 4.23 -10.33 2.54
N ASN A 108 4.30 -9.84 3.77
CA ASN A 108 3.69 -8.55 4.14
C ASN A 108 4.47 -7.37 3.52
N GLN A 109 5.80 -7.41 3.57
CA GLN A 109 6.63 -6.38 2.92
C GLN A 109 6.43 -6.40 1.40
N LEU A 110 6.40 -7.59 0.79
CA LEU A 110 6.20 -7.76 -0.64
C LEU A 110 4.83 -7.22 -1.08
N LEU A 111 3.78 -7.45 -0.28
CA LEU A 111 2.44 -6.91 -0.53
C LEU A 111 2.42 -5.37 -0.46
N TYR A 112 3.05 -4.78 0.55
CA TYR A 112 3.18 -3.32 0.62
C TYR A 112 3.95 -2.75 -0.56
N TYR A 113 5.05 -3.38 -0.93
CA TYR A 113 5.89 -2.96 -2.07
C TYR A 113 5.07 -2.89 -3.36
N HIS A 114 4.43 -3.99 -3.76
CA HIS A 114 3.60 -4.03 -4.97
C HIS A 114 2.40 -3.07 -4.89
N TYR A 115 1.72 -3.03 -3.75
CA TYR A 115 0.58 -2.14 -3.57
C TYR A 115 0.95 -0.67 -3.73
N ILE A 116 2.05 -0.22 -3.13
CA ILE A 116 2.49 1.17 -3.24
C ILE A 116 2.97 1.49 -4.66
N LYS A 117 3.74 0.61 -5.30
CA LYS A 117 4.16 0.80 -6.71
C LYS A 117 2.95 0.93 -7.64
N GLY A 118 1.93 0.10 -7.46
CA GLY A 118 0.72 0.14 -8.28
C GLY A 118 -0.18 1.34 -7.98
N SER A 119 -0.37 1.68 -6.71
CA SER A 119 -1.31 2.74 -6.30
C SER A 119 -0.77 4.16 -6.49
N ALA A 120 0.54 4.35 -6.37
CA ALA A 120 1.15 5.67 -6.33
C ALA A 120 1.68 6.15 -7.67
N SER A 121 1.53 5.37 -8.73
CA SER A 121 2.09 5.70 -10.07
C SER A 121 3.60 5.99 -10.01
N LEU A 122 4.33 5.26 -9.17
CA LEU A 122 5.73 5.54 -8.85
C LEU A 122 6.68 4.91 -9.86
N CYS A 123 6.82 5.55 -11.03
CA CYS A 123 7.87 5.24 -12.01
C CYS A 123 8.28 6.46 -12.81
N GLU A 124 9.51 6.47 -13.29
CA GLU A 124 10.07 7.47 -14.17
C GLU A 124 10.42 6.86 -15.54
N GLY A 125 10.39 7.69 -16.58
CA GLY A 125 10.86 7.31 -17.91
C GLY A 125 9.91 6.43 -18.72
N GLU A 126 8.73 6.12 -18.21
CA GLU A 126 7.72 5.31 -18.91
C GLU A 126 6.77 6.17 -19.75
N THR A 127 6.33 5.63 -20.86
CA THR A 127 5.17 6.17 -21.59
C THR A 127 3.89 6.04 -20.74
N PRO A 128 2.83 6.83 -21.01
CA PRO A 128 1.56 6.69 -20.30
C PRO A 128 0.98 5.27 -20.35
N ASP A 129 1.13 4.58 -21.47
CA ASP A 129 0.62 3.21 -21.64
C ASP A 129 1.43 2.18 -20.86
N GLU A 130 2.76 2.28 -20.89
CA GLU A 130 3.65 1.43 -20.07
C GLU A 130 3.36 1.59 -18.58
N ARG A 131 3.22 2.84 -18.12
CA ARG A 131 2.85 3.13 -16.74
C ARG A 131 1.52 2.50 -16.34
N ARG A 132 0.46 2.67 -17.17
CA ARG A 132 -0.85 2.04 -16.92
C ARG A 132 -0.74 0.53 -16.78
N LEU A 133 -0.01 -0.12 -17.70
CA LEU A 133 0.14 -1.57 -17.68
C LEU A 133 0.89 -2.04 -16.43
N ARG A 134 1.93 -1.33 -16.03
CA ARG A 134 2.68 -1.63 -14.81
C ARG A 134 1.83 -1.43 -13.55
N GLU A 135 1.08 -0.32 -13.45
CA GLU A 135 0.15 -0.10 -12.33
C GLU A 135 -0.84 -1.26 -12.20
N PHE A 136 -1.39 -1.72 -13.33
CA PHE A 136 -2.25 -2.89 -13.35
C PHE A 136 -1.53 -4.14 -12.87
N ASP A 137 -0.34 -4.43 -13.39
CA ASP A 137 0.40 -5.64 -13.08
C ASP A 137 0.83 -5.68 -11.60
N GLU A 138 1.21 -4.55 -11.02
CA GLU A 138 1.56 -4.41 -9.60
C GLU A 138 0.32 -4.65 -8.70
N LEU A 139 -0.82 -4.05 -9.01
CA LEU A 139 -2.06 -4.24 -8.24
C LEU A 139 -2.61 -5.66 -8.41
N TYR A 140 -2.51 -6.23 -9.61
CA TYR A 140 -2.87 -7.62 -9.86
C TYR A 140 -1.98 -8.58 -9.06
N THR A 141 -0.68 -8.32 -8.99
CA THR A 141 0.26 -9.10 -8.17
C THR A 141 -0.09 -9.00 -6.69
N THR A 142 -0.42 -7.79 -6.22
CA THR A 142 -0.90 -7.58 -4.84
C THR A 142 -2.12 -8.44 -4.54
N TRP A 143 -3.16 -8.35 -5.38
CA TRP A 143 -4.37 -9.16 -5.22
C TRP A 143 -4.07 -10.65 -5.22
N LYS A 144 -3.34 -11.15 -6.22
CA LYS A 144 -3.06 -12.57 -6.42
C LYS A 144 -2.26 -13.17 -5.26
N LEU A 145 -1.26 -12.44 -4.78
CA LEU A 145 -0.45 -12.87 -3.64
C LEU A 145 -1.28 -12.84 -2.35
N ALA A 146 -2.04 -11.77 -2.12
CA ALA A 146 -2.89 -11.61 -0.95
C ALA A 146 -3.97 -12.68 -0.87
N SER A 147 -4.66 -12.95 -1.97
CA SER A 147 -5.70 -13.97 -2.07
C SER A 147 -5.16 -15.37 -1.75
N ARG A 148 -3.98 -15.72 -2.28
CA ARG A 148 -3.33 -17.02 -2.01
C ARG A 148 -2.91 -17.20 -0.55
N LYS A 149 -2.62 -16.11 0.14
CA LYS A 149 -2.09 -16.11 1.52
C LYS A 149 -3.12 -15.71 2.57
N GLY A 150 -4.34 -15.32 2.16
CA GLY A 150 -5.42 -14.95 3.07
C GLY A 150 -5.28 -13.55 3.70
N TYR A 151 -4.58 -12.61 3.04
CA TYR A 151 -4.42 -11.23 3.52
C TYR A 151 -5.57 -10.34 3.05
N LEU A 152 -6.71 -10.37 3.74
CA LEU A 152 -7.95 -9.67 3.35
C LEU A 152 -7.75 -8.17 3.06
N TYR A 153 -6.93 -7.47 3.85
CA TYR A 153 -6.64 -6.05 3.66
C TYR A 153 -6.01 -5.79 2.29
N PHE A 154 -4.96 -6.53 1.92
CA PHE A 154 -4.27 -6.35 0.64
C PHE A 154 -5.07 -6.94 -0.53
N GLU A 155 -5.84 -7.98 -0.29
CA GLU A 155 -6.75 -8.53 -1.30
C GLU A 155 -7.78 -7.47 -1.70
N GLY A 156 -8.43 -6.83 -0.72
CA GLY A 156 -9.36 -5.73 -0.94
C GLY A 156 -8.70 -4.53 -1.64
N ASN A 157 -7.51 -4.11 -1.20
CA ASN A 157 -6.79 -2.98 -1.81
C ASN A 157 -6.34 -3.24 -3.26
N GLY A 158 -5.87 -4.46 -3.56
CA GLY A 158 -5.52 -4.85 -4.93
C GLY A 158 -6.74 -4.81 -5.87
N ILE A 159 -7.86 -5.39 -5.44
CA ILE A 159 -9.13 -5.37 -6.21
C ILE A 159 -9.63 -3.92 -6.38
N GLN A 160 -9.65 -3.13 -5.32
CA GLN A 160 -10.10 -1.72 -5.36
C GLN A 160 -9.23 -0.88 -6.30
N GLY A 161 -7.91 -1.06 -6.24
CA GLY A 161 -6.97 -0.37 -7.12
C GLY A 161 -7.27 -0.68 -8.59
N LEU A 162 -7.46 -1.95 -8.93
CA LEU A 162 -7.82 -2.38 -10.28
C LEU A 162 -9.19 -1.84 -10.72
N ALA A 163 -10.19 -1.84 -9.83
CA ALA A 163 -11.49 -1.22 -10.12
C ALA A 163 -11.34 0.28 -10.44
N ASN A 164 -10.51 0.99 -9.67
CA ASN A 164 -10.22 2.41 -9.90
C ASN A 164 -9.51 2.69 -11.23
N LEU A 165 -8.54 1.85 -11.61
CA LEU A 165 -7.84 1.97 -12.89
C LEU A 165 -8.79 1.84 -14.08
N MET A 166 -9.81 0.99 -13.97
CA MET A 166 -10.77 0.66 -15.03
C MET A 166 -12.09 1.43 -14.90
N ALA A 167 -12.21 2.43 -14.02
CA ALA A 167 -13.49 3.06 -13.70
C ALA A 167 -14.13 3.81 -14.88
N SER A 168 -13.36 4.34 -15.83
CA SER A 168 -13.89 4.97 -17.04
C SER A 168 -13.97 3.99 -18.20
N PRO A 169 -14.92 4.19 -19.17
CA PRO A 169 -15.03 3.33 -20.35
C PRO A 169 -13.72 3.19 -21.13
N ASP A 170 -13.05 4.31 -21.43
CA ASP A 170 -11.78 4.31 -22.19
C ASP A 170 -10.67 3.52 -21.48
N ASN A 171 -10.60 3.62 -20.17
CA ASN A 171 -9.64 2.86 -19.40
C ASN A 171 -10.01 1.38 -19.35
N TYR A 172 -11.30 1.05 -19.20
CA TYR A 172 -11.76 -0.33 -19.25
C TYR A 172 -11.37 -0.99 -20.58
N ASP A 173 -11.67 -0.35 -21.71
CA ASP A 173 -11.34 -0.87 -23.05
C ASP A 173 -9.83 -1.06 -23.22
N PHE A 174 -9.03 -0.13 -22.70
CA PHE A 174 -7.56 -0.22 -22.72
C PHE A 174 -7.06 -1.49 -22.02
N TYR A 175 -7.56 -1.77 -20.81
CA TYR A 175 -7.14 -2.94 -20.03
C TYR A 175 -7.76 -4.23 -20.52
N GLN A 176 -9.03 -4.20 -20.95
CA GLN A 176 -9.68 -5.36 -21.54
C GLN A 176 -8.90 -5.88 -22.75
N GLY A 177 -8.47 -5.01 -23.66
CA GLY A 177 -7.70 -5.41 -24.83
C GLY A 177 -6.32 -5.99 -24.52
N ARG A 178 -5.71 -5.63 -23.39
CA ARG A 178 -4.31 -5.98 -23.07
C ARG A 178 -4.14 -6.93 -21.89
N ARG A 179 -5.14 -7.10 -21.03
CA ARG A 179 -5.09 -7.88 -19.78
C ARG A 179 -6.27 -8.84 -19.61
N THR A 180 -6.99 -9.17 -20.67
CA THR A 180 -8.15 -10.08 -20.65
C THR A 180 -7.90 -11.36 -19.87
N HIS A 181 -6.73 -11.98 -20.03
CA HIS A 181 -6.40 -13.21 -19.30
C HIS A 181 -6.34 -12.99 -17.78
N ALA A 182 -5.73 -11.89 -17.34
CA ALA A 182 -5.68 -11.53 -15.92
C ALA A 182 -7.09 -11.19 -15.38
N LEU A 183 -7.90 -10.47 -16.16
CA LEU A 183 -9.26 -10.10 -15.77
C LEU A 183 -10.17 -11.32 -15.56
N LYS A 184 -10.02 -12.36 -16.37
CA LYS A 184 -10.77 -13.63 -16.20
C LYS A 184 -10.46 -14.36 -14.89
N GLN A 185 -9.33 -14.07 -14.24
CA GLN A 185 -8.96 -14.73 -12.98
C GLN A 185 -9.80 -14.28 -11.78
N PHE A 186 -10.55 -13.16 -11.91
CA PHE A 186 -11.47 -12.70 -10.86
C PHE A 186 -12.76 -13.52 -10.77
N GLY A 187 -13.01 -14.42 -11.71
CA GLY A 187 -14.22 -15.26 -11.72
C GLY A 187 -15.49 -14.52 -12.12
N GLU A 188 -15.35 -13.28 -12.61
CA GLU A 188 -16.45 -12.43 -13.06
C GLU A 188 -16.52 -12.34 -14.59
N PRO A 189 -17.69 -12.06 -15.18
CA PRO A 189 -17.77 -11.70 -16.59
C PRO A 189 -16.88 -10.52 -16.94
N VAL A 190 -16.11 -10.63 -18.04
CA VAL A 190 -15.26 -9.53 -18.51
C VAL A 190 -16.08 -8.65 -19.46
N ASP A 191 -16.88 -7.78 -18.87
CA ASP A 191 -17.71 -6.78 -19.55
C ASP A 191 -17.58 -5.41 -18.87
N SER A 192 -18.25 -4.38 -19.40
CA SER A 192 -18.15 -3.00 -18.89
C SER A 192 -18.56 -2.82 -17.42
N LEU A 193 -19.29 -3.77 -16.83
CA LEU A 193 -19.66 -3.76 -15.41
C LEU A 193 -18.59 -4.37 -14.50
N LEU A 194 -17.54 -4.98 -15.06
CA LEU A 194 -16.49 -5.62 -14.25
C LEU A 194 -15.88 -4.67 -13.21
N PRO A 195 -15.52 -3.40 -13.52
CA PRO A 195 -14.94 -2.51 -12.51
C PRO A 195 -15.88 -2.25 -11.32
N MET A 196 -17.19 -2.15 -11.57
CA MET A 196 -18.18 -2.00 -10.50
C MET A 196 -18.24 -3.25 -9.61
N ARG A 197 -18.30 -4.46 -10.24
CA ARG A 197 -18.29 -5.72 -9.49
C ARG A 197 -17.03 -5.90 -8.67
N LEU A 198 -15.86 -5.52 -9.19
CA LEU A 198 -14.61 -5.52 -8.44
C LEU A 198 -14.67 -4.55 -7.24
N GLY A 199 -15.23 -3.36 -7.41
CA GLY A 199 -15.49 -2.43 -6.31
C GLY A 199 -16.37 -3.04 -5.21
N GLN A 200 -17.40 -3.78 -5.58
CA GLN A 200 -18.27 -4.52 -4.66
C GLN A 200 -17.52 -5.67 -3.95
N GLN A 201 -16.69 -6.43 -4.66
CA GLN A 201 -15.85 -7.46 -4.05
C GLN A 201 -14.87 -6.86 -3.03
N ALA A 202 -14.23 -5.73 -3.36
CA ALA A 202 -13.35 -5.02 -2.43
C ALA A 202 -14.11 -4.58 -1.16
N LEU A 203 -15.34 -4.05 -1.32
CA LEU A 203 -16.19 -3.67 -0.21
C LEU A 203 -16.47 -4.85 0.75
N GLU A 204 -16.76 -6.04 0.19
CA GLU A 204 -16.96 -7.24 1.02
C GLU A 204 -15.70 -7.68 1.77
N LYS A 205 -14.51 -7.60 1.14
CA LYS A 205 -13.24 -7.89 1.81
C LYS A 205 -12.98 -6.93 2.96
N PHE A 206 -13.24 -5.63 2.76
CA PHE A 206 -13.04 -4.64 3.81
C PHE A 206 -14.06 -4.75 4.95
N ARG A 207 -15.29 -5.18 4.67
CA ARG A 207 -16.27 -5.53 5.71
C ARG A 207 -15.81 -6.71 6.55
N GLN A 208 -15.26 -7.76 5.92
CA GLN A 208 -14.69 -8.90 6.62
C GLN A 208 -13.47 -8.52 7.46
N TYR A 209 -12.65 -7.59 6.96
CA TYR A 209 -11.50 -7.06 7.69
C TYR A 209 -11.89 -6.03 8.77
N ASN A 210 -13.11 -5.50 8.70
CA ASN A 210 -13.69 -4.48 9.60
C ASN A 210 -12.91 -3.16 9.62
N ASP A 211 -12.47 -2.67 8.45
CA ASP A 211 -11.79 -1.38 8.28
C ASP A 211 -12.74 -0.35 7.67
N ILE A 212 -13.21 0.58 8.52
CA ILE A 212 -14.21 1.57 8.12
C ILE A 212 -13.71 2.55 7.04
N TYR A 213 -12.42 2.89 7.05
CA TYR A 213 -11.84 3.79 6.05
C TYR A 213 -11.71 3.12 4.69
N GLN A 214 -11.38 1.83 4.67
CA GLN A 214 -11.33 1.05 3.44
C GLN A 214 -12.75 0.77 2.90
N ILE A 215 -13.72 0.55 3.78
CA ILE A 215 -15.15 0.45 3.40
C ILE A 215 -15.59 1.75 2.72
N ALA A 216 -15.31 2.90 3.31
CA ALA A 216 -15.60 4.20 2.70
C ALA A 216 -14.88 4.38 1.36
N GLY A 217 -13.59 3.99 1.28
CA GLY A 217 -12.80 3.99 0.05
C GLY A 217 -13.40 3.13 -1.06
N ALA A 218 -13.95 1.96 -0.73
CA ALA A 218 -14.64 1.11 -1.71
C ALA A 218 -15.94 1.75 -2.23
N TYR A 219 -16.72 2.41 -1.37
CA TYR A 219 -17.86 3.20 -1.84
C TYR A 219 -17.44 4.35 -2.75
N VAL A 220 -16.33 5.03 -2.46
CA VAL A 220 -15.79 6.07 -3.36
C VAL A 220 -15.42 5.49 -4.72
N SER A 221 -14.82 4.29 -4.77
CA SER A 221 -14.48 3.61 -6.03
C SER A 221 -15.71 3.27 -6.86
N ILE A 222 -16.76 2.74 -6.23
CA ILE A 222 -18.05 2.47 -6.88
C ILE A 222 -18.69 3.78 -7.37
N GLY A 223 -18.68 4.83 -6.55
CA GLY A 223 -19.21 6.15 -6.94
C GLY A 223 -18.48 6.76 -8.12
N LYS A 224 -17.16 6.61 -8.22
CA LYS A 224 -16.37 7.04 -9.39
C LYS A 224 -16.79 6.31 -10.66
N TYR A 225 -16.98 5.00 -10.58
CA TYR A 225 -17.46 4.21 -11.71
C TYR A 225 -18.83 4.72 -12.19
N LEU A 226 -19.81 4.84 -11.28
CA LEU A 226 -21.16 5.31 -11.58
C LEU A 226 -21.14 6.72 -12.22
N ASN A 227 -20.35 7.62 -11.67
CA ASN A 227 -20.19 8.98 -12.22
C ASN A 227 -19.61 8.97 -13.64
N ALA A 228 -18.61 8.13 -13.91
CA ALA A 228 -17.99 8.02 -15.23
C ALA A 228 -18.95 7.42 -16.28
N HIS A 229 -20.01 6.72 -15.84
CA HIS A 229 -21.03 6.13 -16.70
C HIS A 229 -22.35 6.93 -16.76
N GLY A 230 -22.36 8.15 -16.18
CA GLY A 230 -23.52 9.04 -16.21
C GLY A 230 -24.62 8.73 -15.18
N GLU A 231 -24.41 7.76 -14.31
CA GLU A 231 -25.33 7.34 -13.25
C GLU A 231 -25.21 8.27 -12.01
N TYR A 232 -25.45 9.56 -12.21
CA TYR A 232 -25.11 10.61 -11.23
C TYR A 232 -25.87 10.51 -9.92
N GLU A 233 -27.16 10.13 -9.93
CA GLU A 233 -27.96 9.98 -8.72
C GLU A 233 -27.46 8.82 -7.87
N GLN A 234 -27.16 7.68 -8.49
CA GLN A 234 -26.60 6.52 -7.81
C GLN A 234 -25.19 6.80 -7.29
N ALA A 235 -24.38 7.53 -8.07
CA ALA A 235 -23.05 7.97 -7.65
C ALA A 235 -23.14 8.84 -6.39
N LEU A 236 -24.06 9.83 -6.38
CA LEU A 236 -24.26 10.70 -5.23
C LEU A 236 -24.69 9.93 -3.97
N ASP A 237 -25.66 9.00 -4.11
CA ASP A 237 -26.11 8.17 -2.98
C ASP A 237 -24.97 7.30 -2.44
N THR A 238 -24.19 6.68 -3.33
CA THR A 238 -23.04 5.86 -2.97
C THR A 238 -21.96 6.67 -2.24
N LEU A 239 -21.66 7.90 -2.69
CA LEU A 239 -20.70 8.78 -2.05
C LEU A 239 -21.20 9.30 -0.69
N LYS A 240 -22.51 9.52 -0.51
CA LYS A 240 -23.10 9.83 0.80
C LYS A 240 -22.89 8.69 1.80
N ARG A 241 -23.06 7.42 1.36
CA ARG A 241 -22.75 6.26 2.23
C ARG A 241 -21.30 6.22 2.66
N ALA A 242 -20.36 6.57 1.77
CA ALA A 242 -18.95 6.67 2.14
C ALA A 242 -18.73 7.69 3.28
N LEU A 243 -19.36 8.86 3.15
CA LEU A 243 -19.27 9.93 4.16
C LEU A 243 -19.92 9.53 5.49
N GLU A 244 -21.09 8.88 5.44
CA GLU A 244 -21.80 8.38 6.62
C GLU A 244 -20.95 7.36 7.41
N CYS A 245 -20.30 6.41 6.73
CA CYS A 245 -19.40 5.44 7.35
C CYS A 245 -18.32 6.13 8.19
N VAL A 246 -17.67 7.15 7.66
CA VAL A 246 -16.59 7.87 8.36
C VAL A 246 -17.16 8.73 9.50
N ASN A 247 -18.26 9.46 9.27
CA ASN A 247 -18.89 10.31 10.27
C ASN A 247 -19.40 9.51 11.47
N ASP A 248 -20.03 8.37 11.24
CA ASP A 248 -20.52 7.50 12.31
C ASP A 248 -19.37 6.91 13.13
N HIS A 249 -18.25 6.59 12.48
CA HIS A 249 -17.05 6.15 13.17
C HIS A 249 -16.49 7.27 14.06
N HIS A 250 -16.35 8.48 13.54
CA HIS A 250 -15.88 9.62 14.35
C HIS A 250 -16.79 9.90 15.54
N ARG A 251 -18.11 9.90 15.37
CA ARG A 251 -19.06 10.11 16.48
C ARG A 251 -18.98 9.08 17.59
N ARG A 252 -18.52 7.84 17.30
CA ARG A 252 -18.43 6.77 18.30
C ARG A 252 -17.12 6.78 19.09
N PHE A 253 -16.06 7.36 18.54
CA PHE A 253 -14.70 7.24 19.08
C PHE A 253 -14.05 8.58 19.46
N TYR A 254 -14.70 9.69 19.15
CA TYR A 254 -14.28 11.06 19.48
C TYR A 254 -15.46 11.89 19.98
#